data_6d085da62aec7d838674187eede99ad3
#
_entry.id   6d085da62aec7d838674187eede99ad3
#
_cell.length_a   1.000
_cell.length_b   1.000
_cell.length_c   1.000
_cell.angle_alpha   90.00
_cell.angle_beta   90.00
_cell.angle_gamma   90.00
#
_symmetry.space_group_name_H-M   'P 1'
#
loop_
_entity.id
_entity.type
_entity.pdbx_description
1 polymer ?
#
loop_
_entity_poly.entity_id
_entity_poly.type
_entity_poly.pdbx_seq_one_letter_code
_entity_poly.pdbx_strand_id
1 'polypeptide(L)'
;MIMRKMTIIMTNKCKHLTIRTKNYEKYFYCRLNKRIINYTTECVKCVKNEPRKNKGINKVGKKKITVTQDTYNKVMQRDNCRCRLCGTSLNLQLHHIIYRSEDKSKINDENNLIMLCAEHHRLVHSNKHYWQPKLLEMNKGENKNGKL
;
A
#
# COMPACT_ATOMS: atom_id res chain seq x y z
N MET A 1 32.02 -7.78 12.15
CA MET A 1 32.20 -6.99 10.90
C MET A 1 30.83 -6.44 10.51
N ILE A 2 30.56 -5.16 10.81
CA ILE A 2 29.24 -4.55 10.70
C ILE A 2 29.10 -4.03 9.26
N MET A 3 28.25 -4.70 8.47
CA MET A 3 27.91 -4.19 7.13
C MET A 3 27.07 -2.91 7.28
N ARG A 4 27.67 -1.76 7.02
CA ARG A 4 26.98 -0.49 6.90
C ARG A 4 26.01 -0.58 5.70
N LYS A 5 24.71 -0.47 5.96
CA LYS A 5 23.70 -0.26 4.92
C LYS A 5 24.01 1.06 4.22
N MET A 6 24.64 1.01 3.06
CA MET A 6 24.78 2.18 2.19
C MET A 6 23.40 2.52 1.62
N THR A 7 22.74 3.49 2.22
CA THR A 7 21.57 4.13 1.64
C THR A 7 22.05 4.95 0.45
N ILE A 8 22.01 4.38 -0.74
CA ILE A 8 22.36 5.08 -1.98
C ILE A 8 21.22 6.04 -2.29
N ILE A 9 21.40 7.31 -2.00
CA ILE A 9 20.51 8.40 -2.44
C ILE A 9 20.66 8.49 -3.97
N MET A 10 19.69 7.89 -4.69
CA MET A 10 19.70 7.84 -6.15
C MET A 10 19.05 9.10 -6.73
N THR A 11 19.79 10.18 -6.85
CA THR A 11 19.26 11.48 -7.31
C THR A 11 19.24 11.68 -8.83
N ASN A 12 19.90 10.89 -9.65
CA ASN A 12 19.78 11.01 -11.12
C ASN A 12 20.04 9.65 -11.81
N LYS A 13 19.00 8.85 -11.95
CA LYS A 13 19.12 7.56 -12.66
C LYS A 13 19.12 7.78 -14.17
N CYS A 14 20.14 7.28 -14.86
CA CYS A 14 20.15 7.19 -16.31
C CYS A 14 18.88 6.49 -16.82
N LYS A 15 18.28 7.00 -17.93
CA LYS A 15 17.04 6.43 -18.52
C LYS A 15 17.18 4.98 -18.98
N HIS A 16 18.41 4.54 -19.28
CA HIS A 16 18.73 3.18 -19.73
C HIS A 16 19.03 2.21 -18.59
N LEU A 17 19.12 2.70 -17.35
CA LEU A 17 19.41 1.87 -16.19
C LEU A 17 18.14 1.20 -15.65
N THR A 18 18.20 -0.11 -15.42
CA THR A 18 17.15 -0.88 -14.75
C THR A 18 17.76 -1.72 -13.64
N ILE A 19 16.96 -1.99 -12.61
CA ILE A 19 17.28 -2.98 -11.59
C ILE A 19 16.58 -4.28 -11.99
N ARG A 20 17.32 -5.39 -11.99
CA ARG A 20 16.80 -6.73 -12.23
C ARG A 20 17.14 -7.63 -11.05
N THR A 21 16.41 -8.70 -10.87
CA THR A 21 16.63 -9.70 -9.82
C THR A 21 16.93 -11.05 -10.47
N LYS A 22 17.96 -11.72 -9.98
CA LYS A 22 18.30 -13.11 -10.32
C LYS A 22 18.75 -13.79 -9.04
N ASN A 23 18.24 -14.97 -8.73
CA ASN A 23 18.57 -15.74 -7.51
C ASN A 23 18.46 -14.89 -6.22
N TYR A 24 17.36 -14.12 -6.10
CA TYR A 24 17.11 -13.20 -4.97
C TYR A 24 18.07 -12.01 -4.85
N GLU A 25 19.09 -11.90 -5.69
CA GLU A 25 20.02 -10.77 -5.72
C GLU A 25 19.59 -9.71 -6.73
N LYS A 26 19.69 -8.44 -6.34
CA LYS A 26 19.40 -7.30 -7.22
C LYS A 26 20.67 -6.81 -7.87
N TYR A 27 20.63 -6.61 -9.18
CA TYR A 27 21.74 -6.07 -9.95
C TYR A 27 21.31 -4.96 -10.89
N PHE A 28 22.25 -4.10 -11.25
CA PHE A 28 22.03 -3.05 -12.24
C PHE A 28 22.26 -3.56 -13.66
N TYR A 29 21.31 -3.28 -14.55
CA TYR A 29 21.38 -3.70 -15.95
C TYR A 29 21.23 -2.48 -16.87
N CYS A 30 22.18 -2.28 -17.77
CA CYS A 30 22.11 -1.26 -18.80
C CYS A 30 21.37 -1.78 -20.04
N ARG A 31 20.20 -1.22 -20.35
CA ARG A 31 19.42 -1.59 -21.53
C ARG A 31 20.12 -1.25 -22.86
N LEU A 32 20.87 -0.15 -22.86
CA LEU A 32 21.59 0.30 -24.05
C LEU A 32 22.74 -0.65 -24.40
N ASN A 33 23.55 -1.00 -23.40
CA ASN A 33 24.70 -1.88 -23.59
C ASN A 33 24.35 -3.37 -23.41
N LYS A 34 23.11 -3.69 -23.07
CA LYS A 34 22.58 -5.05 -22.88
C LYS A 34 23.41 -5.92 -21.92
N ARG A 35 23.99 -5.32 -20.86
CA ARG A 35 24.84 -6.02 -19.88
C ARG A 35 24.58 -5.59 -18.44
N ILE A 36 25.02 -6.42 -17.49
CA ILE A 36 25.12 -6.07 -16.06
C ILE A 36 26.26 -5.07 -15.91
N ILE A 37 26.05 -4.05 -15.08
CA ILE A 37 27.02 -2.99 -14.85
C ILE A 37 27.17 -2.66 -13.37
N ASN A 38 28.32 -2.11 -13.02
CA ASN A 38 28.53 -1.43 -11.75
C ASN A 38 28.04 0.02 -11.91
N TYR A 39 26.97 0.35 -11.21
CA TYR A 39 26.36 1.68 -11.30
C TYR A 39 27.31 2.83 -10.96
N THR A 40 28.15 2.64 -9.93
CA THR A 40 29.02 3.70 -9.43
C THR A 40 30.21 3.99 -10.36
N THR A 41 30.74 2.98 -11.02
CA THR A 41 31.95 3.12 -11.83
C THR A 41 31.65 3.20 -13.33
N GLU A 42 30.75 2.38 -13.83
CA GLU A 42 30.47 2.30 -15.27
C GLU A 42 29.37 3.21 -15.73
N CYS A 43 28.25 3.31 -14.97
CA CYS A 43 27.10 4.09 -15.39
C CYS A 43 27.35 5.59 -15.25
N VAL A 44 28.01 6.02 -14.18
CA VAL A 44 28.29 7.45 -13.94
C VAL A 44 29.29 8.00 -14.96
N LYS A 45 30.27 7.21 -15.39
CA LYS A 45 31.28 7.59 -16.38
C LYS A 45 30.83 7.37 -17.83
N CYS A 46 29.63 6.84 -18.06
CA CYS A 46 29.14 6.54 -19.39
C CYS A 46 28.84 7.83 -20.19
N VAL A 47 29.43 7.98 -21.37
CA VAL A 47 29.18 9.10 -22.30
C VAL A 47 27.70 9.23 -22.70
N LYS A 48 26.96 8.10 -22.72
CA LYS A 48 25.52 8.05 -23.02
C LYS A 48 24.65 8.06 -21.75
N ASN A 49 25.19 8.51 -20.62
CA ASN A 49 24.44 8.66 -19.38
C ASN A 49 23.45 9.82 -19.51
N GLU A 50 22.27 9.50 -20.02
CA GLU A 50 21.19 10.47 -20.11
C GLU A 50 20.32 10.41 -18.85
N PRO A 51 20.21 11.53 -18.09
CA PRO A 51 19.30 11.57 -16.95
C PRO A 51 17.86 11.31 -17.42
N ARG A 52 17.09 10.63 -16.60
CA ARG A 52 15.67 10.53 -16.85
C ARG A 52 15.08 11.93 -16.83
N LYS A 53 14.58 12.40 -17.96
CA LYS A 53 13.73 13.58 -17.98
C LYS A 53 12.59 13.28 -17.01
N ASN A 54 12.52 14.01 -15.92
CA ASN A 54 11.30 14.01 -15.12
C ASN A 54 10.20 14.40 -16.09
N LYS A 55 9.41 13.43 -16.52
CA LYS A 55 8.12 13.74 -17.13
C LYS A 55 7.42 14.50 -16.03
N GLY A 56 7.40 15.83 -16.17
CA GLY A 56 6.68 16.68 -15.26
C GLY A 56 5.31 16.03 -15.11
N ILE A 57 5.04 15.53 -13.91
CA ILE A 57 3.74 14.96 -13.59
C ILE A 57 2.81 16.16 -13.42
N ASN A 58 2.53 16.83 -14.54
CA ASN A 58 1.37 17.68 -14.68
C ASN A 58 0.13 16.79 -14.91
N LYS A 59 0.08 15.66 -14.21
CA LYS A 59 -1.19 15.09 -13.84
C LYS A 59 -1.64 15.95 -12.67
N VAL A 60 -2.53 16.92 -12.95
CA VAL A 60 -3.51 17.36 -11.95
C VAL A 60 -4.12 16.06 -11.46
N GLY A 61 -3.52 15.52 -10.40
CA GLY A 61 -3.86 14.21 -9.89
C GLY A 61 -5.31 14.35 -9.43
N LYS A 62 -6.22 13.60 -10.04
CA LYS A 62 -7.56 13.42 -9.47
C LYS A 62 -7.30 13.12 -8.00
N LYS A 63 -7.73 14.06 -7.11
CA LYS A 63 -7.49 13.98 -5.67
C LYS A 63 -7.95 12.59 -5.24
N LYS A 64 -7.02 11.74 -4.84
CA LYS A 64 -7.34 10.35 -4.48
C LYS A 64 -8.21 10.45 -3.24
N ILE A 65 -9.50 10.13 -3.36
CA ILE A 65 -10.41 10.13 -2.22
C ILE A 65 -9.95 9.00 -1.31
N THR A 66 -9.47 9.37 -0.12
CA THR A 66 -8.98 8.46 0.91
C THR A 66 -9.84 8.62 2.15
N VAL A 67 -9.84 7.63 3.02
CA VAL A 67 -10.45 7.73 4.34
C VAL A 67 -9.82 8.88 5.10
N THR A 68 -10.65 9.72 5.74
CA THR A 68 -10.15 10.82 6.58
C THR A 68 -9.55 10.27 7.87
N GLN A 69 -8.62 11.02 8.48
CA GLN A 69 -8.01 10.62 9.75
C GLN A 69 -9.05 10.54 10.88
N ASP A 70 -10.06 11.43 10.86
CA ASP A 70 -11.16 11.40 11.83
C ASP A 70 -11.96 10.10 11.74
N THR A 71 -12.41 9.73 10.53
CA THR A 71 -13.12 8.46 10.30
C THR A 71 -12.30 7.26 10.69
N TYR A 72 -10.98 7.27 10.36
CA TYR A 72 -10.06 6.20 10.76
C TYR A 72 -10.01 6.05 12.29
N ASN A 73 -9.85 7.17 13.01
CA ASN A 73 -9.77 7.17 14.47
C ASN A 73 -11.07 6.66 15.12
N LYS A 74 -12.22 7.06 14.62
CA LYS A 74 -13.52 6.58 15.11
C LYS A 74 -13.68 5.08 14.94
N VAL A 75 -13.33 4.55 13.77
CA VAL A 75 -13.38 3.10 13.51
C VAL A 75 -12.38 2.35 14.40
N MET A 76 -11.17 2.88 14.59
CA MET A 76 -10.19 2.31 15.50
C MET A 76 -10.69 2.23 16.95
N GLN A 77 -11.33 3.30 17.44
CA GLN A 77 -11.93 3.34 18.78
C GLN A 77 -13.10 2.37 18.90
N ARG A 78 -14.04 2.39 17.94
CA ARG A 78 -15.19 1.48 17.93
C ARG A 78 -14.74 0.02 17.98
N ASP A 79 -13.70 -0.34 17.23
CA ASP A 79 -13.18 -1.71 17.12
C ASP A 79 -12.13 -2.02 18.21
N ASN A 80 -11.97 -1.15 19.23
CA ASN A 80 -11.06 -1.29 20.35
C ASN A 80 -9.60 -1.56 19.93
N CYS A 81 -9.13 -0.96 18.80
CA CYS A 81 -7.81 -1.21 18.22
C CYS A 81 -7.52 -2.71 18.02
N ARG A 82 -8.52 -3.50 17.62
CA ARG A 82 -8.44 -4.95 17.45
C ARG A 82 -9.08 -5.41 16.14
N CYS A 83 -8.61 -6.54 15.64
CA CYS A 83 -9.28 -7.22 14.55
C CYS A 83 -10.67 -7.71 15.00
N ARG A 84 -11.72 -7.32 14.27
CA ARG A 84 -13.11 -7.68 14.61
C ARG A 84 -13.41 -9.17 14.50
N LEU A 85 -12.58 -9.95 13.78
CA LEU A 85 -12.80 -11.39 13.61
C LEU A 85 -12.04 -12.24 14.64
N CYS A 86 -10.83 -11.83 15.08
CA CYS A 86 -10.01 -12.65 15.98
C CYS A 86 -9.50 -11.90 17.22
N GLY A 87 -9.79 -10.62 17.38
CA GLY A 87 -9.39 -9.84 18.55
C GLY A 87 -7.91 -9.47 18.64
N THR A 88 -7.04 -9.89 17.70
CA THR A 88 -5.62 -9.48 17.72
C THR A 88 -5.47 -7.99 17.46
N SER A 89 -4.45 -7.38 18.10
CA SER A 89 -4.04 -5.98 17.84
C SER A 89 -2.87 -5.86 16.85
N LEU A 90 -2.37 -6.98 16.32
CA LEU A 90 -1.21 -6.99 15.45
C LEU A 90 -1.61 -6.80 13.97
N ASN A 91 -0.80 -6.01 13.26
CA ASN A 91 -0.91 -5.81 11.79
C ASN A 91 -2.34 -5.43 11.34
N LEU A 92 -2.96 -4.49 12.05
CA LEU A 92 -4.30 -4.02 11.74
C LEU A 92 -4.34 -3.23 10.44
N GLN A 93 -5.40 -3.46 9.66
CA GLN A 93 -5.69 -2.79 8.40
C GLN A 93 -7.15 -2.39 8.36
N LEU A 94 -7.43 -1.18 7.90
CA LEU A 94 -8.79 -0.72 7.67
C LEU A 94 -9.32 -1.31 6.38
N HIS A 95 -10.46 -1.99 6.46
CA HIS A 95 -11.12 -2.65 5.33
C HIS A 95 -12.46 -1.97 4.99
N HIS A 96 -12.71 -1.76 3.69
CA HIS A 96 -14.02 -1.33 3.18
C HIS A 96 -14.87 -2.56 2.89
N ILE A 97 -15.99 -2.73 3.57
CA ILE A 97 -16.90 -3.86 3.40
C ILE A 97 -17.53 -3.81 2.00
N ILE A 98 -18.11 -2.68 1.63
CA ILE A 98 -18.47 -2.35 0.24
C ILE A 98 -17.26 -1.67 -0.38
N TYR A 99 -16.73 -2.25 -1.44
CA TYR A 99 -15.47 -1.80 -2.02
C TYR A 99 -15.58 -0.38 -2.61
N ARG A 100 -14.49 0.39 -2.53
CA ARG A 100 -14.42 1.74 -3.12
C ARG A 100 -14.71 1.80 -4.62
N SER A 101 -14.51 0.70 -5.33
CA SER A 101 -14.84 0.56 -6.75
C SER A 101 -16.33 0.40 -6.99
N GLU A 102 -17.09 -0.07 -6.02
CA GLU A 102 -18.53 -0.31 -6.09
C GLU A 102 -19.31 0.94 -5.70
N ASP A 103 -18.93 1.56 -4.57
CA ASP A 103 -19.62 2.75 -4.08
C ASP A 103 -18.60 3.74 -3.46
N LYS A 104 -18.34 4.82 -4.21
CA LYS A 104 -17.42 5.88 -3.76
C LYS A 104 -18.01 6.76 -2.66
N SER A 105 -19.34 6.80 -2.51
CA SER A 105 -19.98 7.59 -1.46
C SER A 105 -19.71 7.03 -0.07
N LYS A 106 -19.41 5.73 0.03
CA LYS A 106 -19.17 5.00 1.28
C LYS A 106 -17.70 4.95 1.72
N ILE A 107 -16.82 5.73 1.11
CA ILE A 107 -15.39 5.72 1.45
C ILE A 107 -15.14 6.17 2.90
N ASN A 108 -15.93 7.14 3.39
CA ASN A 108 -15.85 7.65 4.76
C ASN A 108 -17.05 7.26 5.64
N ASP A 109 -17.83 6.28 5.21
CA ASP A 109 -18.93 5.74 6.02
C ASP A 109 -18.37 4.79 7.07
N GLU A 110 -18.48 5.16 8.35
CA GLU A 110 -17.98 4.35 9.48
C GLU A 110 -18.65 2.96 9.51
N ASN A 111 -19.90 2.84 9.07
CA ASN A 111 -20.61 1.56 8.99
C ASN A 111 -20.11 0.66 7.87
N ASN A 112 -19.42 1.24 6.88
CA ASN A 112 -18.79 0.52 5.79
C ASN A 112 -17.32 0.15 6.05
N LEU A 113 -16.78 0.54 7.21
CA LEU A 113 -15.38 0.37 7.56
C LEU A 113 -15.23 -0.58 8.76
N ILE A 114 -14.20 -1.42 8.75
CA ILE A 114 -13.93 -2.39 9.81
C ILE A 114 -12.42 -2.63 9.95
N MET A 115 -11.95 -2.82 11.19
CA MET A 115 -10.55 -3.17 11.46
C MET A 115 -10.34 -4.68 11.38
N LEU A 116 -9.41 -5.10 10.53
CA LEU A 116 -9.01 -6.50 10.36
C LEU A 116 -7.50 -6.64 10.48
N CYS A 117 -7.00 -7.76 10.98
CA CYS A 117 -5.58 -8.08 10.85
C CYS A 117 -5.25 -8.47 9.39
N ALA A 118 -3.96 -8.46 9.02
CA ALA A 118 -3.53 -8.75 7.66
C ALA A 118 -4.01 -10.11 7.14
N GLU A 119 -4.13 -11.11 8.01
CA GLU A 119 -4.63 -12.44 7.64
C GLU A 119 -6.11 -12.40 7.31
N HIS A 120 -6.93 -11.83 8.19
CA HIS A 120 -8.37 -11.71 7.97
C HIS A 120 -8.69 -10.75 6.82
N HIS A 121 -7.89 -9.69 6.62
CA HIS A 121 -8.03 -8.82 5.46
C HIS A 121 -7.85 -9.59 4.14
N ARG A 122 -6.86 -10.49 4.05
CA ARG A 122 -6.70 -11.37 2.89
C ARG A 122 -7.84 -12.39 2.75
N LEU A 123 -8.27 -12.96 3.88
CA LEU A 123 -9.36 -13.93 3.90
C LEU A 123 -10.67 -13.33 3.37
N VAL A 124 -11.05 -12.14 3.80
CA VAL A 124 -12.29 -11.49 3.34
C VAL A 124 -12.22 -11.10 1.85
N HIS A 125 -11.02 -10.76 1.35
CA HIS A 125 -10.81 -10.52 -0.07
C HIS A 125 -10.90 -11.80 -0.92
N SER A 126 -10.54 -12.97 -0.39
CA SER A 126 -10.56 -14.22 -1.14
C SER A 126 -11.99 -14.73 -1.43
N ASN A 127 -12.95 -14.37 -0.59
CA ASN A 127 -14.35 -14.74 -0.77
C ASN A 127 -15.31 -13.61 -0.36
N LYS A 128 -15.38 -12.60 -1.20
CA LYS A 128 -16.19 -11.40 -0.98
C LYS A 128 -17.66 -11.72 -0.76
N HIS A 129 -18.26 -12.59 -1.61
CA HIS A 129 -19.68 -12.89 -1.56
C HIS A 129 -20.10 -13.51 -0.22
N TYR A 130 -19.22 -14.28 0.40
CA TYR A 130 -19.46 -14.86 1.71
C TYR A 130 -19.27 -13.84 2.85
N TRP A 131 -18.20 -13.05 2.79
CA TRP A 131 -17.81 -12.19 3.90
C TRP A 131 -18.54 -10.84 3.93
N GLN A 132 -18.83 -10.25 2.78
CA GLN A 132 -19.45 -8.93 2.71
C GLN A 132 -20.76 -8.82 3.51
N PRO A 133 -21.78 -9.73 3.33
CA PRO A 133 -23.01 -9.65 4.10
C PRO A 133 -22.77 -9.85 5.61
N LYS A 134 -21.88 -10.76 6.00
CA LYS A 134 -21.55 -11.01 7.41
C LYS A 134 -20.93 -9.81 8.08
N LEU A 135 -19.98 -9.15 7.42
CA LEU A 135 -19.32 -7.96 7.96
C LEU A 135 -20.29 -6.77 8.06
N LEU A 136 -21.22 -6.63 7.10
CA LEU A 136 -22.26 -5.60 7.18
C LEU A 136 -23.21 -5.85 8.37
N GLU A 137 -23.58 -7.09 8.62
CA GLU A 137 -24.42 -7.46 9.77
C GLU A 137 -23.70 -7.18 11.09
N MET A 138 -22.42 -7.57 11.22
CA MET A 138 -21.59 -7.30 12.40
C MET A 138 -21.51 -5.80 12.72
N ASN A 139 -21.37 -4.95 11.70
CA ASN A 139 -21.29 -3.49 11.92
C ASN A 139 -22.65 -2.87 12.26
N LYS A 140 -23.77 -3.43 11.79
CA LYS A 140 -25.13 -2.95 12.13
C LYS A 140 -25.54 -3.28 13.57
N GLY A 141 -25.08 -4.39 14.10
CA GLY A 141 -25.46 -4.87 15.43
C GLY A 141 -24.98 -3.98 16.58
N GLU A 142 -23.88 -3.24 16.41
CA GLU A 142 -23.29 -2.41 17.48
C GLU A 142 -23.91 -1.02 17.61
N ASN A 143 -24.56 -0.50 16.57
CA ASN A 143 -25.26 0.79 16.68
C ASN A 143 -26.51 0.75 17.59
N LYS A 144 -26.92 -0.43 18.05
CA LYS A 144 -28.07 -0.57 18.96
C LYS A 144 -27.72 -0.53 20.45
N ASN A 145 -26.44 -0.71 20.84
CA ASN A 145 -26.01 -0.80 22.24
C ASN A 145 -25.17 0.39 22.71
N GLY A 146 -25.15 1.49 22.01
CA GLY A 146 -24.42 2.71 22.36
C GLY A 146 -25.22 3.65 23.25
N LYS A 147 -25.90 3.14 24.31
CA LYS A 147 -26.40 3.92 25.44
C LYS A 147 -26.22 3.10 26.72
N LEU A 148 -25.14 3.37 27.42
CA LEU A 148 -25.04 3.33 28.89
C LEU A 148 -24.39 4.61 29.32
#